data_7794e3b4e856bdd5de514dd300eff2d1
#
_entry.id   7794e3b4e856bdd5de514dd300eff2d1
#
_cell.length_a   1.000
_cell.length_b   1.000
_cell.length_c   1.000
_cell.angle_alpha   90.00
_cell.angle_beta   90.00
_cell.angle_gamma   90.00
#
_symmetry.space_group_name_H-M   'P 1'
#
loop_
_entity.id
_entity.type
_entity.pdbx_description
1 polymer ?
#
loop_
_entity_poly.entity_id
_entity_poly.type
_entity_poly.pdbx_seq_one_letter_code
_entity_poly.pdbx_strand_id
1 'polypeptide(L)'
;YTAASSTAGATFAWTRAVVAGIANGAGAGATALINESLDNTTTAPVNVTYVITPGFGGCAGTPFNFVVTVNPTAVITSAATKAVCDITPLAYTATSSTAGATFAWTRAAVAGILNPAGAGATALINESLDNTTTAPVNSTYIITPSYGGCAGTPFNLVITVNPTTVITSAAAASVCD
;
A
#
# COMPACT_ATOMS: atom_id res chain seq x y z
N TYR A 1 18.09 11.98 -10.80
CA TYR A 1 18.34 13.41 -10.94
C TYR A 1 19.64 13.64 -11.72
N THR A 2 19.63 14.59 -12.62
CA THR A 2 20.84 15.01 -13.37
C THR A 2 21.14 16.47 -13.06
N ALA A 3 22.32 16.73 -12.48
CA ALA A 3 22.81 18.08 -12.23
C ALA A 3 23.18 18.77 -13.54
N ALA A 4 22.90 20.08 -13.64
CA ALA A 4 23.25 20.90 -14.77
C ALA A 4 23.97 22.19 -14.33
N SER A 5 24.77 22.76 -15.22
CA SER A 5 25.49 24.03 -15.03
C SER A 5 25.35 24.92 -16.26
N SER A 6 25.35 26.23 -16.08
CA SER A 6 25.45 27.21 -17.17
C SER A 6 26.84 27.22 -17.83
N THR A 7 27.85 26.67 -17.15
CA THR A 7 29.24 26.57 -17.69
C THR A 7 29.33 25.29 -18.50
N ALA A 8 29.55 25.40 -19.80
CA ALA A 8 29.75 24.26 -20.69
C ALA A 8 31.00 23.47 -20.27
N GLY A 9 30.91 22.14 -20.21
CA GLY A 9 32.02 21.28 -19.78
C GLY A 9 32.23 21.23 -18.26
N ALA A 10 31.32 21.76 -17.43
CA ALA A 10 31.39 21.61 -15.99
C ALA A 10 31.35 20.13 -15.57
N THR A 11 32.15 19.78 -14.59
CA THR A 11 32.12 18.48 -13.88
C THR A 11 31.27 18.61 -12.61
N PHE A 12 30.85 17.49 -12.03
CA PHE A 12 30.07 17.46 -10.81
C PHE A 12 30.61 16.42 -9.83
N ALA A 13 30.65 16.78 -8.56
CA ALA A 13 30.79 15.86 -7.46
C ALA A 13 29.60 16.02 -6.52
N TRP A 14 29.15 14.95 -5.91
CA TRP A 14 28.08 15.00 -4.93
C TRP A 14 28.37 14.10 -3.74
N THR A 15 27.82 14.48 -2.60
CA THR A 15 27.84 13.70 -1.37
C THR A 15 26.48 13.69 -0.73
N ARG A 16 26.18 12.61 -0.01
CA ARG A 16 24.99 12.44 0.83
C ARG A 16 25.42 11.86 2.16
N ALA A 17 25.10 12.53 3.25
CA ALA A 17 25.33 12.01 4.59
C ALA A 17 24.38 10.84 4.91
N VAL A 18 24.71 10.06 5.93
CA VAL A 18 23.76 9.11 6.54
C VAL A 18 22.60 9.90 7.12
N VAL A 19 21.37 9.42 6.87
CA VAL A 19 20.13 10.02 7.38
C VAL A 19 19.40 8.98 8.22
N ALA A 20 19.00 9.35 9.43
CA ALA A 20 18.21 8.47 10.30
C ALA A 20 16.89 8.09 9.61
N GLY A 21 16.55 6.80 9.63
CA GLY A 21 15.36 6.27 8.95
C GLY A 21 15.57 5.89 7.48
N ILE A 22 16.74 6.16 6.91
CA ILE A 22 17.18 5.65 5.60
C ILE A 22 18.20 4.54 5.82
N ALA A 23 17.92 3.35 5.29
CA ALA A 23 18.79 2.17 5.48
C ALA A 23 20.16 2.32 4.78
N ASN A 24 20.23 3.16 3.75
CA ASN A 24 21.46 3.39 2.98
C ASN A 24 22.50 4.17 3.80
N GLY A 25 23.75 3.70 3.78
CA GLY A 25 24.91 4.43 4.30
C GLY A 25 25.13 5.76 3.57
N ALA A 26 26.21 6.49 3.87
CA ALA A 26 26.60 7.69 3.14
C ALA A 26 26.84 7.37 1.65
N GLY A 27 26.53 8.33 0.77
CA GLY A 27 26.73 8.22 -0.66
C GLY A 27 27.63 9.32 -1.20
N ALA A 28 28.35 9.05 -2.29
CA ALA A 28 29.13 10.04 -3.03
C ALA A 28 29.32 9.62 -4.49
N GLY A 29 29.53 10.58 -5.36
CA GLY A 29 29.84 10.34 -6.76
C GLY A 29 30.48 11.53 -7.45
N ALA A 30 31.08 11.27 -8.61
CA ALA A 30 31.76 12.28 -9.44
C ALA A 30 31.08 12.42 -10.82
N THR A 31 29.77 12.25 -10.89
CA THR A 31 28.97 12.32 -12.11
C THR A 31 27.82 13.30 -11.94
N ALA A 32 27.35 13.88 -13.05
CA ALA A 32 26.14 14.69 -13.04
C ALA A 32 24.88 13.88 -12.66
N LEU A 33 24.85 12.59 -13.01
CA LEU A 33 23.72 11.72 -12.71
C LEU A 33 23.83 11.18 -11.28
N ILE A 34 22.81 11.41 -10.47
CA ILE A 34 22.56 10.77 -9.17
C ILE A 34 21.47 9.73 -9.38
N ASN A 35 21.82 8.46 -9.25
CA ASN A 35 20.90 7.32 -9.45
C ASN A 35 21.03 6.33 -8.29
N GLU A 36 20.62 6.74 -7.09
CA GLU A 36 20.54 5.89 -5.91
C GLU A 36 19.10 5.43 -5.68
N SER A 37 18.93 4.19 -5.21
CA SER A 37 17.69 3.72 -4.60
C SER A 37 17.80 3.91 -3.10
N LEU A 38 16.92 4.72 -2.52
CA LEU A 38 16.87 4.98 -1.09
C LEU A 38 15.75 4.18 -0.44
N ASP A 39 16.06 3.54 0.68
CA ASP A 39 15.13 2.73 1.45
C ASP A 39 14.74 3.46 2.75
N ASN A 40 13.48 3.91 2.82
CA ASN A 40 12.89 4.52 4.01
C ASN A 40 12.29 3.42 4.90
N THR A 41 12.93 3.13 6.01
CA THR A 41 12.52 2.11 6.98
C THR A 41 11.52 2.63 8.03
N THR A 42 11.08 3.89 7.91
CA THR A 42 10.12 4.51 8.83
C THR A 42 8.69 4.47 8.28
N THR A 43 7.73 4.95 9.05
CA THR A 43 6.32 5.09 8.63
C THR A 43 5.96 6.50 8.19
N ALA A 44 6.95 7.41 8.10
CA ALA A 44 6.77 8.80 7.70
C ALA A 44 7.78 9.19 6.60
N PRO A 45 7.50 10.22 5.78
CA PRO A 45 8.46 10.72 4.81
C PRO A 45 9.76 11.20 5.47
N VAL A 46 10.89 10.89 4.86
CA VAL A 46 12.22 11.31 5.29
C VAL A 46 12.88 12.15 4.21
N ASN A 47 13.39 13.33 4.56
CA ASN A 47 14.13 14.18 3.64
C ASN A 47 15.61 13.81 3.64
N VAL A 48 16.14 13.63 2.44
CA VAL A 48 17.55 13.32 2.17
C VAL A 48 18.15 14.45 1.35
N THR A 49 19.27 15.01 1.81
CA THR A 49 19.95 16.11 1.12
C THR A 49 21.20 15.60 0.43
N TYR A 50 21.31 15.88 -0.85
CA TYR A 50 22.52 15.75 -1.64
C TYR A 50 23.20 17.11 -1.75
N VAL A 51 24.49 17.18 -1.40
CA VAL A 51 25.33 18.36 -1.61
C VAL A 51 26.07 18.16 -2.93
N ILE A 52 25.74 18.96 -3.94
CA ILE A 52 26.27 18.85 -5.30
C ILE A 52 27.22 20.04 -5.52
N THR A 53 28.47 19.75 -5.85
CA THR A 53 29.49 20.77 -6.13
C THR A 53 29.88 20.72 -7.60
N PRO A 54 29.57 21.74 -8.41
CA PRO A 54 30.08 21.82 -9.77
C PRO A 54 31.56 22.20 -9.77
N GLY A 55 32.29 21.85 -10.82
CA GLY A 55 33.70 22.22 -10.99
C GLY A 55 34.03 22.48 -12.46
N PHE A 56 35.01 23.35 -12.72
CA PHE A 56 35.53 23.63 -14.05
C PHE A 56 36.98 24.04 -14.00
N GLY A 57 37.85 23.42 -14.84
CA GLY A 57 39.25 23.77 -14.93
C GLY A 57 40.05 23.60 -13.62
N GLY A 58 39.65 22.68 -12.74
CA GLY A 58 40.23 22.46 -11.42
C GLY A 58 39.71 23.40 -10.31
N CYS A 59 38.80 24.32 -10.63
CA CYS A 59 38.14 25.21 -9.64
C CYS A 59 36.79 24.65 -9.23
N ALA A 60 36.51 24.57 -7.91
CA ALA A 60 35.22 24.19 -7.38
C ALA A 60 34.27 25.40 -7.41
N GLY A 61 33.03 25.17 -7.83
CA GLY A 61 31.94 26.14 -7.77
C GLY A 61 31.20 26.13 -6.42
N THR A 62 30.16 26.91 -6.33
CA THR A 62 29.30 26.98 -5.12
C THR A 62 28.49 25.70 -4.98
N PRO A 63 28.52 25.02 -3.81
CA PRO A 63 27.70 23.85 -3.54
C PRO A 63 26.20 24.16 -3.62
N PHE A 64 25.43 23.21 -4.14
CA PHE A 64 23.98 23.24 -4.26
C PHE A 64 23.37 22.07 -3.48
N ASN A 65 22.37 22.36 -2.67
CA ASN A 65 21.63 21.36 -1.92
C ASN A 65 20.39 20.91 -2.71
N PHE A 66 20.37 19.63 -3.09
CA PHE A 66 19.21 18.97 -3.67
C PHE A 66 18.55 18.09 -2.62
N VAL A 67 17.28 18.34 -2.32
CA VAL A 67 16.53 17.60 -1.31
C VAL A 67 15.56 16.63 -1.99
N VAL A 68 15.62 15.36 -1.58
CA VAL A 68 14.71 14.31 -1.99
C VAL A 68 13.87 13.89 -0.79
N THR A 69 12.55 13.91 -0.94
CA THR A 69 11.64 13.32 0.05
C THR A 69 11.43 11.84 -0.29
N VAL A 70 11.87 10.95 0.58
CA VAL A 70 11.69 9.50 0.44
C VAL A 70 10.45 9.09 1.21
N ASN A 71 9.39 8.77 0.49
CA ASN A 71 8.13 8.32 1.08
C ASN A 71 8.26 6.90 1.63
N PRO A 72 7.56 6.56 2.73
CA PRO A 72 7.56 5.21 3.27
C PRO A 72 6.74 4.27 2.38
N THR A 73 7.03 2.97 2.45
CA THR A 73 6.17 1.93 1.91
C THR A 73 5.01 1.69 2.88
N ALA A 74 3.78 1.99 2.46
CA ALA A 74 2.60 1.78 3.29
C ALA A 74 2.32 0.29 3.49
N VAL A 75 2.04 -0.12 4.72
CA VAL A 75 1.74 -1.52 5.10
C VAL A 75 0.40 -1.58 5.81
N ILE A 76 -0.45 -2.56 5.47
CA ILE A 76 -1.73 -2.80 6.13
C ILE A 76 -1.50 -3.34 7.54
N THR A 77 -2.25 -2.81 8.51
CA THR A 77 -2.20 -3.20 9.94
C THR A 77 -3.53 -3.75 10.45
N SER A 78 -4.62 -3.66 9.67
CA SER A 78 -5.91 -4.24 10.02
C SER A 78 -5.91 -5.77 9.86
N ALA A 79 -6.91 -6.45 10.47
CA ALA A 79 -7.01 -7.91 10.48
C ALA A 79 -7.07 -8.52 9.07
N ALA A 80 -6.39 -9.66 8.88
CA ALA A 80 -6.35 -10.38 7.61
C ALA A 80 -7.60 -11.26 7.35
N THR A 81 -8.45 -11.45 8.35
CA THR A 81 -9.65 -12.30 8.25
C THR A 81 -10.84 -11.66 8.94
N LYS A 82 -12.05 -11.91 8.43
CA LYS A 82 -13.31 -11.57 9.06
C LYS A 82 -14.38 -12.58 8.65
N ALA A 83 -15.27 -12.94 9.58
CA ALA A 83 -16.46 -13.72 9.28
C ALA A 83 -17.70 -12.83 9.34
N VAL A 84 -18.64 -13.05 8.43
CA VAL A 84 -19.94 -12.36 8.37
C VAL A 84 -21.04 -13.37 8.09
N CYS A 85 -22.28 -13.02 8.43
CA CYS A 85 -23.43 -13.75 7.96
C CYS A 85 -23.77 -13.33 6.52
N ASP A 86 -24.46 -14.20 5.82
CA ASP A 86 -25.02 -13.97 4.51
C ASP A 86 -25.80 -12.65 4.42
N ILE A 87 -25.61 -11.90 3.32
CA ILE A 87 -26.24 -10.60 3.04
C ILE A 87 -25.99 -9.52 4.11
N THR A 88 -25.11 -9.76 5.08
CA THR A 88 -24.75 -8.76 6.09
C THR A 88 -23.64 -7.84 5.57
N PRO A 89 -23.72 -6.51 5.79
CA PRO A 89 -22.66 -5.59 5.41
C PRO A 89 -21.32 -5.97 6.03
N LEU A 90 -20.28 -6.00 5.22
CA LEU A 90 -18.93 -6.39 5.64
C LEU A 90 -18.36 -5.44 6.70
N ALA A 91 -18.61 -4.13 6.58
CA ALA A 91 -18.14 -3.09 7.49
C ALA A 91 -16.68 -3.31 7.94
N TYR A 92 -15.78 -3.53 6.98
CA TYR A 92 -14.35 -3.67 7.23
C TYR A 92 -13.64 -2.38 6.87
N THR A 93 -12.81 -1.87 7.79
CA THR A 93 -11.99 -0.68 7.55
C THR A 93 -10.52 -1.08 7.50
N ALA A 94 -9.88 -0.87 6.36
CA ALA A 94 -8.44 -1.03 6.21
C ALA A 94 -7.71 0.07 6.97
N THR A 95 -6.65 -0.30 7.69
CA THR A 95 -5.73 0.63 8.37
C THR A 95 -4.30 0.38 7.95
N SER A 96 -3.46 1.41 8.06
CA SER A 96 -2.03 1.34 7.71
C SER A 96 -1.16 1.90 8.81
N SER A 97 0.10 1.42 8.89
CA SER A 97 1.15 2.00 9.72
C SER A 97 1.55 3.41 9.27
N THR A 98 1.32 3.74 8.00
CA THR A 98 1.62 5.06 7.42
C THR A 98 0.39 5.96 7.53
N ALA A 99 0.49 7.04 8.31
CA ALA A 99 -0.60 8.01 8.44
C ALA A 99 -0.88 8.70 7.10
N GLY A 100 -2.16 8.83 6.75
CA GLY A 100 -2.58 9.42 5.47
C GLY A 100 -2.46 8.49 4.27
N ALA A 101 -2.20 7.20 4.47
CA ALA A 101 -2.26 6.21 3.39
C ALA A 101 -3.67 6.14 2.78
N THR A 102 -3.73 5.99 1.47
CA THR A 102 -4.94 5.70 0.70
C THR A 102 -5.00 4.20 0.38
N PHE A 103 -6.18 3.71 0.00
CA PHE A 103 -6.40 2.29 -0.23
C PHE A 103 -7.15 2.06 -1.53
N ALA A 104 -6.73 1.04 -2.27
CA ALA A 104 -7.50 0.46 -3.35
C ALA A 104 -7.68 -1.03 -3.07
N TRP A 105 -8.83 -1.58 -3.46
CA TRP A 105 -9.09 -3.00 -3.27
C TRP A 105 -9.81 -3.61 -4.46
N THR A 106 -9.60 -4.91 -4.64
CA THR A 106 -10.30 -5.72 -5.64
C THR A 106 -10.73 -7.03 -5.02
N ARG A 107 -11.82 -7.61 -5.53
CA ARG A 107 -12.32 -8.93 -5.20
C ARG A 107 -12.73 -9.64 -6.49
N ALA A 108 -12.21 -10.83 -6.72
CA ALA A 108 -12.68 -11.68 -7.82
C ALA A 108 -14.10 -12.23 -7.53
N ALA A 109 -14.83 -12.61 -8.56
CA ALA A 109 -16.03 -13.41 -8.40
C ALA A 109 -15.64 -14.80 -7.83
N VAL A 110 -16.46 -15.32 -6.93
CA VAL A 110 -16.24 -16.60 -6.25
C VAL A 110 -17.45 -17.49 -6.44
N ALA A 111 -17.22 -18.76 -6.78
CA ALA A 111 -18.31 -19.74 -6.87
C ALA A 111 -19.04 -19.88 -5.52
N GLY A 112 -20.37 -19.82 -5.53
CA GLY A 112 -21.20 -19.84 -4.33
C GLY A 112 -21.47 -18.46 -3.73
N ILE A 113 -20.82 -17.40 -4.21
CA ILE A 113 -21.16 -16.00 -3.92
C ILE A 113 -21.84 -15.40 -5.17
N LEU A 114 -23.06 -14.90 -5.02
CA LEU A 114 -23.85 -14.36 -6.14
C LEU A 114 -23.25 -13.04 -6.69
N ASN A 115 -22.61 -12.27 -5.82
CA ASN A 115 -22.04 -10.99 -6.21
C ASN A 115 -20.93 -11.15 -7.27
N PRO A 116 -20.95 -10.35 -8.36
CA PRO A 116 -19.86 -10.30 -9.34
C PRO A 116 -18.56 -9.81 -8.69
N ALA A 117 -17.46 -9.77 -9.45
CA ALA A 117 -16.22 -9.14 -9.01
C ALA A 117 -16.46 -7.70 -8.54
N GLY A 118 -15.74 -7.27 -7.51
CA GLY A 118 -15.86 -5.96 -6.90
C GLY A 118 -14.52 -5.22 -6.86
N ALA A 119 -14.58 -3.89 -6.79
CA ALA A 119 -13.41 -3.02 -6.60
C ALA A 119 -13.80 -1.70 -5.95
N GLY A 120 -12.87 -1.05 -5.30
CA GLY A 120 -13.06 0.27 -4.71
C GLY A 120 -11.74 0.97 -4.36
N ALA A 121 -11.84 2.26 -4.04
CA ALA A 121 -10.71 3.13 -3.71
C ALA A 121 -10.90 3.79 -2.33
N THR A 122 -11.52 3.08 -1.37
CA THR A 122 -11.81 3.56 -0.02
C THR A 122 -11.24 2.63 1.03
N ALA A 123 -10.92 3.17 2.22
CA ALA A 123 -10.54 2.35 3.38
C ALA A 123 -11.69 1.45 3.86
N LEU A 124 -12.93 1.93 3.78
CA LEU A 124 -14.11 1.16 4.15
C LEU A 124 -14.53 0.25 3.00
N ILE A 125 -14.55 -1.05 3.24
CA ILE A 125 -15.17 -2.07 2.38
C ILE A 125 -16.49 -2.47 3.03
N ASN A 126 -17.60 -2.16 2.36
CA ASN A 126 -18.93 -2.34 2.91
C ASN A 126 -19.87 -3.04 1.92
N GLU A 127 -19.38 -4.11 1.26
CA GLU A 127 -20.21 -4.98 0.45
C GLU A 127 -21.07 -5.90 1.33
N SER A 128 -22.25 -6.29 0.86
CA SER A 128 -23.04 -7.41 1.40
C SER A 128 -22.90 -8.56 0.43
N LEU A 129 -22.26 -9.65 0.85
CA LEU A 129 -22.06 -10.83 0.02
C LEU A 129 -23.19 -11.83 0.23
N ASP A 130 -23.73 -12.36 -0.87
CA ASP A 130 -24.82 -13.34 -0.90
C ASP A 130 -24.22 -14.74 -1.13
N ASN A 131 -24.24 -15.57 -0.08
CA ASN A 131 -23.82 -16.97 -0.13
C ASN A 131 -24.99 -17.88 -0.50
N THR A 132 -25.05 -18.30 -1.75
CA THR A 132 -26.11 -19.15 -2.27
C THR A 132 -25.96 -20.64 -1.92
N THR A 133 -24.96 -21.00 -1.10
CA THR A 133 -24.69 -22.38 -0.70
C THR A 133 -25.13 -22.66 0.73
N THR A 134 -25.05 -23.91 1.15
CA THR A 134 -25.35 -24.36 2.53
C THR A 134 -24.10 -24.46 3.41
N ALA A 135 -22.92 -24.07 2.89
CA ALA A 135 -21.64 -24.12 3.60
C ALA A 135 -20.97 -22.74 3.60
N PRO A 136 -20.09 -22.43 4.56
CA PRO A 136 -19.31 -21.20 4.54
C PRO A 136 -18.46 -21.09 3.25
N VAL A 137 -18.43 -19.91 2.64
CA VAL A 137 -17.65 -19.62 1.44
C VAL A 137 -16.65 -18.50 1.74
N ASN A 138 -15.38 -18.70 1.35
CA ASN A 138 -14.33 -17.70 1.50
C ASN A 138 -14.22 -16.82 0.25
N SER A 139 -14.23 -15.52 0.47
CA SER A 139 -13.98 -14.49 -0.56
C SER A 139 -12.75 -13.69 -0.19
N THR A 140 -11.79 -13.54 -1.11
CA THR A 140 -10.53 -12.82 -0.86
C THR A 140 -10.57 -11.45 -1.51
N TYR A 141 -10.29 -10.43 -0.72
CA TYR A 141 -10.03 -9.06 -1.15
C TYR A 141 -8.52 -8.83 -1.20
N ILE A 142 -8.03 -8.27 -2.29
CA ILE A 142 -6.65 -7.79 -2.40
C ILE A 142 -6.68 -6.30 -2.16
N ILE A 143 -6.08 -5.85 -1.05
CA ILE A 143 -6.05 -4.44 -0.65
C ILE A 143 -4.63 -3.92 -0.87
N THR A 144 -4.49 -2.85 -1.65
CA THR A 144 -3.20 -2.20 -1.90
C THR A 144 -3.21 -0.82 -1.24
N PRO A 145 -2.43 -0.60 -0.18
CA PRO A 145 -2.25 0.71 0.39
C PRO A 145 -1.33 1.55 -0.50
N SER A 146 -1.42 2.88 -0.43
CA SER A 146 -0.53 3.79 -1.17
C SER A 146 -0.27 5.05 -0.35
N TYR A 147 0.92 5.63 -0.48
CA TYR A 147 1.27 6.91 0.12
C TYR A 147 2.16 7.73 -0.81
N GLY A 148 1.82 9.01 -1.02
CA GLY A 148 2.62 9.92 -1.85
C GLY A 148 2.85 9.43 -3.28
N GLY A 149 1.90 8.69 -3.86
CA GLY A 149 2.02 8.08 -5.19
C GLY A 149 2.79 6.75 -5.24
N CYS A 150 3.35 6.30 -4.09
CA CYS A 150 4.05 5.02 -3.99
C CYS A 150 3.08 3.93 -3.51
N ALA A 151 2.92 2.87 -4.29
CA ALA A 151 2.13 1.70 -3.89
C ALA A 151 2.87 0.90 -2.82
N GLY A 152 2.15 0.50 -1.78
CA GLY A 152 2.63 -0.42 -0.75
C GLY A 152 2.46 -1.89 -1.15
N THR A 153 2.74 -2.79 -0.22
CA THR A 153 2.61 -4.22 -0.43
C THR A 153 1.13 -4.63 -0.45
N PRO A 154 0.66 -5.35 -1.49
CA PRO A 154 -0.70 -5.89 -1.51
C PRO A 154 -0.95 -6.83 -0.33
N PHE A 155 -2.14 -6.75 0.24
CA PHE A 155 -2.57 -7.48 1.42
C PHE A 155 -3.83 -8.28 1.11
N ASN A 156 -3.87 -9.54 1.51
CA ASN A 156 -5.03 -10.41 1.33
C ASN A 156 -5.90 -10.39 2.59
N LEU A 157 -7.13 -9.90 2.44
CA LEU A 157 -8.19 -10.03 3.43
C LEU A 157 -9.12 -11.17 3.03
N VAL A 158 -9.23 -12.19 3.87
CA VAL A 158 -10.14 -13.32 3.64
C VAL A 158 -11.44 -13.12 4.43
N ILE A 159 -12.56 -13.10 3.73
CA ILE A 159 -13.90 -13.01 4.32
C ILE A 159 -14.57 -14.38 4.23
N THR A 160 -14.95 -14.94 5.38
CA THR A 160 -15.79 -16.11 5.47
C THR A 160 -17.25 -15.68 5.53
N VAL A 161 -18.03 -15.99 4.49
CA VAL A 161 -19.47 -15.72 4.42
C VAL A 161 -20.21 -16.97 4.86
N ASN A 162 -20.80 -16.93 6.05
CA ASN A 162 -21.60 -18.02 6.59
C ASN A 162 -23.01 -18.02 5.96
N PRO A 163 -23.53 -19.19 5.58
CA PRO A 163 -24.86 -19.26 4.98
C PRO A 163 -25.99 -18.93 5.98
N THR A 164 -27.10 -18.48 5.47
CA THR A 164 -28.33 -18.39 6.25
C THR A 164 -28.91 -19.78 6.50
N THR A 165 -29.14 -20.12 7.77
CA THR A 165 -29.74 -21.40 8.13
C THR A 165 -31.25 -21.38 7.96
N VAL A 166 -31.83 -22.40 7.34
CA VAL A 166 -33.26 -22.55 7.10
C VAL A 166 -33.78 -23.82 7.78
N ILE A 167 -34.90 -23.71 8.46
CA ILE A 167 -35.60 -24.87 9.03
C ILE A 167 -36.30 -25.64 7.90
N THR A 168 -35.96 -26.92 7.77
CA THR A 168 -36.54 -27.81 6.74
C THR A 168 -37.56 -28.82 7.31
N SER A 169 -37.80 -28.79 8.63
CA SER A 169 -38.83 -29.61 9.26
C SER A 169 -40.24 -29.15 8.88
N ALA A 170 -41.19 -30.05 8.93
CA ALA A 170 -42.60 -29.75 8.65
C ALA A 170 -43.14 -28.65 9.59
N ALA A 171 -43.91 -27.72 9.03
CA ALA A 171 -44.50 -26.58 9.79
C ALA A 171 -45.69 -27.01 10.69
N ALA A 172 -46.21 -28.22 10.48
CA ALA A 172 -47.34 -28.78 11.26
C ALA A 172 -47.19 -30.29 11.43
N ALA A 173 -47.62 -30.79 12.57
CA ALA A 173 -47.77 -32.20 12.83
C ALA A 173 -49.17 -32.42 13.43
N SER A 174 -49.81 -33.56 13.14
CA SER A 174 -50.99 -34.05 13.82
C SER A 174 -50.63 -35.17 14.75
N VAL A 175 -51.18 -35.18 15.95
CA VAL A 175 -51.07 -36.28 16.92
C VAL A 175 -52.45 -36.86 17.16
N CYS A 176 -52.53 -38.18 17.38
CA CYS A 176 -53.76 -38.84 17.83
C CYS A 176 -53.75 -38.88 19.37
N ASP A 177 -54.97 -38.76 19.95
CA ASP A 177 -55.22 -38.91 21.39
C ASP A 177 -55.16 -40.37 21.82
#